data_c0f627045d034f9effb6b103b16434ff
#
_entry.id   c0f627045d034f9effb6b103b16434ff
#
_cell.length_a   1.000
_cell.length_b   1.000
_cell.length_c   1.000
_cell.angle_alpha   90.00
_cell.angle_beta   90.00
_cell.angle_gamma   90.00
#
_symmetry.space_group_name_H-M   'P 1'
#
loop_
_entity.id
_entity.type
_entity.pdbx_description
1 polymer ?
#
loop_
_entity_poly.entity_id
_entity_poly.type
_entity_poly.pdbx_seq_one_letter_code
_entity_poly.pdbx_strand_id
1 'polypeptide(L)'
;METLQFDLTKEYGKFKPLNATNGGPWHKRFTKKMVRSNYEEYKAARIPYSRNHDLAVHTVYGGPYCHDISCIFPNFDANPYDPKSYDFGCTDEEILTTLEAGTKTFFRLGQTIENQIVKHNTFPPKDFKKWAVICEHIIRHYNY
;
A
#
# COMPACT_ATOMS: atom_id res chain seq x y z
N MET A 1 -17.98 -41.31 8.51
CA MET A 1 -18.06 -40.10 7.67
C MET A 1 -18.93 -39.12 8.42
N GLU A 2 -18.38 -37.99 8.86
CA GLU A 2 -19.17 -36.99 9.56
C GLU A 2 -19.94 -36.16 8.53
N THR A 3 -21.23 -35.95 8.77
CA THR A 3 -22.09 -35.15 7.87
C THR A 3 -22.29 -33.76 8.48
N LEU A 4 -21.90 -32.72 7.77
CA LEU A 4 -22.19 -31.35 8.13
C LEU A 4 -23.51 -30.93 7.50
N GLN A 5 -24.45 -30.46 8.32
CA GLN A 5 -25.75 -30.00 7.88
C GLN A 5 -25.83 -28.46 8.04
N PHE A 6 -26.14 -27.77 6.95
CA PHE A 6 -26.29 -26.31 6.92
C PHE A 6 -27.76 -25.96 6.72
N ASP A 7 -28.29 -25.10 7.58
CA ASP A 7 -29.62 -24.52 7.43
C ASP A 7 -29.49 -23.13 6.78
N LEU A 8 -29.71 -23.04 5.49
CA LEU A 8 -29.62 -21.82 4.69
C LEU A 8 -30.77 -20.82 4.95
N THR A 9 -31.77 -21.21 5.74
CA THR A 9 -32.88 -20.32 6.09
C THR A 9 -32.61 -19.48 7.33
N LYS A 10 -31.52 -19.77 8.05
CA LYS A 10 -31.13 -19.07 9.27
C LYS A 10 -30.00 -18.11 9.02
N GLU A 11 -30.22 -16.83 9.27
CA GLU A 11 -29.21 -15.80 9.29
C GLU A 11 -28.70 -15.60 10.72
N TYR A 12 -27.41 -15.82 10.94
CA TYR A 12 -26.74 -15.64 12.23
C TYR A 12 -25.98 -14.31 12.34
N GLY A 13 -25.95 -13.52 11.28
CA GLY A 13 -25.27 -12.23 11.21
C GLY A 13 -24.66 -11.94 9.83
N LYS A 14 -23.93 -10.82 9.75
CA LYS A 14 -23.21 -10.42 8.54
C LYS A 14 -21.73 -10.71 8.70
N PHE A 15 -21.14 -11.35 7.70
CA PHE A 15 -19.68 -11.45 7.60
C PHE A 15 -19.09 -10.06 7.39
N LYS A 16 -17.99 -9.77 8.07
CA LYS A 16 -17.16 -8.63 7.69
C LYS A 16 -16.62 -8.89 6.28
N PRO A 17 -16.56 -7.86 5.42
CA PRO A 17 -15.98 -8.03 4.08
C PRO A 17 -14.50 -8.41 4.23
N LEU A 18 -14.14 -9.62 3.80
CA LEU A 18 -12.78 -10.17 3.86
C LEU A 18 -12.11 -10.23 2.48
N ASN A 19 -12.82 -9.80 1.44
CA ASN A 19 -12.35 -9.76 0.05
C ASN A 19 -11.40 -8.56 -0.15
N ALA A 20 -10.17 -8.69 0.32
CA ALA A 20 -9.11 -7.70 0.17
C ALA A 20 -8.09 -8.15 -0.88
N THR A 21 -7.35 -7.19 -1.42
CA THR A 21 -6.25 -7.44 -2.36
C THR A 21 -4.91 -6.97 -1.80
N ASN A 22 -3.84 -7.50 -2.35
CA ASN A 22 -2.50 -6.98 -2.18
C ASN A 22 -2.18 -6.12 -3.41
N GLY A 23 -1.96 -4.84 -3.21
CA GLY A 23 -1.85 -3.84 -4.28
C GLY A 23 -3.21 -3.30 -4.74
N GLY A 24 -3.23 -2.02 -5.10
CA GLY A 24 -4.40 -1.32 -5.64
C GLY A 24 -4.55 -1.48 -7.15
N PRO A 25 -5.51 -0.77 -7.75
CA PRO A 25 -5.67 -0.73 -9.20
C PRO A 25 -4.54 0.06 -9.86
N TRP A 26 -4.24 -0.28 -11.11
CA TRP A 26 -3.33 0.50 -11.93
C TRP A 26 -3.94 1.85 -12.29
N HIS A 27 -3.16 2.91 -12.21
CA HIS A 27 -3.62 4.26 -12.50
C HIS A 27 -4.07 4.40 -13.97
N LYS A 28 -5.14 5.15 -14.21
CA LYS A 28 -5.69 5.41 -15.56
C LYS A 28 -4.68 6.07 -16.52
N ARG A 29 -3.75 6.87 -16.00
CA ARG A 29 -2.75 7.59 -16.80
C ARG A 29 -1.76 6.69 -17.50
N PHE A 30 -1.51 5.48 -16.97
CA PHE A 30 -0.56 4.54 -17.56
C PHE A 30 -1.09 3.80 -18.78
N THR A 31 -2.35 4.01 -19.15
CA THR A 31 -2.99 3.31 -20.28
C THR A 31 -2.53 3.75 -21.66
N LYS A 32 -1.74 4.84 -21.78
CA LYS A 32 -1.56 5.49 -23.11
C LYS A 32 -0.70 4.74 -24.11
N LYS A 33 0.14 3.76 -23.73
CA LYS A 33 0.96 3.06 -24.76
C LYS A 33 1.33 1.60 -24.50
N MET A 34 1.33 1.07 -23.26
CA MET A 34 1.95 -0.25 -23.02
C MET A 34 1.25 -1.14 -21.99
N VAL A 35 0.36 -0.63 -21.14
CA VAL A 35 -0.29 -1.42 -20.10
C VAL A 35 -1.77 -1.09 -20.06
N ARG A 36 -2.60 -2.14 -20.12
CA ARG A 36 -4.05 -2.02 -19.89
C ARG A 36 -4.28 -1.75 -18.41
N SER A 37 -4.94 -0.63 -18.07
CA SER A 37 -5.40 -0.40 -16.70
C SER A 37 -6.51 -1.38 -16.35
N ASN A 38 -6.47 -1.90 -15.12
CA ASN A 38 -7.54 -2.71 -14.54
C ASN A 38 -8.45 -1.88 -13.62
N TYR A 39 -8.39 -0.56 -13.72
CA TYR A 39 -9.07 0.34 -12.79
C TYR A 39 -10.59 0.15 -12.79
N GLU A 40 -11.21 0.04 -13.94
CA GLU A 40 -12.67 -0.09 -14.05
C GLU A 40 -13.15 -1.46 -13.55
N GLU A 41 -12.41 -2.52 -13.86
CA GLU A 41 -12.69 -3.87 -13.37
C GLU A 41 -12.52 -3.95 -11.85
N TYR A 42 -11.47 -3.30 -11.33
CA TYR A 42 -11.20 -3.23 -9.90
C TYR A 42 -12.33 -2.49 -9.16
N LYS A 43 -12.75 -1.33 -9.68
CA LYS A 43 -13.87 -0.55 -9.15
C LYS A 43 -15.19 -1.33 -9.19
N ALA A 44 -15.45 -2.02 -10.29
CA ALA A 44 -16.65 -2.86 -10.45
C ALA A 44 -16.67 -4.02 -9.45
N ALA A 45 -15.52 -4.57 -9.09
CA ALA A 45 -15.39 -5.65 -8.11
C ALA A 45 -15.69 -5.21 -6.67
N ARG A 46 -15.80 -3.90 -6.40
CA ARG A 46 -16.13 -3.32 -5.09
C ARG A 46 -15.26 -3.89 -3.94
N ILE A 47 -13.96 -3.96 -4.17
CA ILE A 47 -13.01 -4.47 -3.19
C ILE A 47 -12.91 -3.48 -2.03
N PRO A 48 -13.25 -3.86 -0.78
CA PRO A 48 -13.34 -2.91 0.32
C PRO A 48 -11.98 -2.43 0.84
N TYR A 49 -10.94 -3.28 0.74
CA TYR A 49 -9.62 -2.98 1.27
C TYR A 49 -8.50 -3.44 0.32
N SER A 50 -7.48 -2.61 0.20
CA SER A 50 -6.22 -2.96 -0.46
C SER A 50 -5.06 -2.73 0.49
N ARG A 51 -4.18 -3.72 0.64
CA ARG A 51 -2.90 -3.54 1.31
C ARG A 51 -1.90 -2.99 0.31
N ASN A 52 -1.38 -1.81 0.58
CA ASN A 52 -0.34 -1.22 -0.25
C ASN A 52 0.99 -1.95 -0.01
N HIS A 53 1.44 -2.67 -1.02
CA HIS A 53 2.63 -3.49 -0.96
C HIS A 53 3.15 -3.74 -2.37
N ASP A 54 4.44 -3.54 -2.58
CA ASP A 54 5.16 -3.89 -3.82
C ASP A 54 4.51 -3.37 -5.11
N LEU A 55 3.83 -2.22 -5.04
CA LEU A 55 3.24 -1.61 -6.21
C LEU A 55 4.33 -0.92 -7.02
N ALA A 56 4.82 -1.63 -8.03
CA ALA A 56 5.91 -1.22 -8.88
C ALA A 56 5.45 -0.31 -10.04
N VAL A 57 4.57 0.66 -9.78
CA VAL A 57 4.06 1.53 -10.85
C VAL A 57 5.15 2.42 -11.42
N HIS A 58 6.16 2.70 -10.63
CA HIS A 58 7.25 3.61 -11.00
C HIS A 58 8.62 2.93 -11.03
N THR A 59 8.70 1.63 -10.76
CA THR A 59 9.99 0.94 -10.71
C THR A 59 10.02 -0.26 -11.63
N VAL A 60 11.04 -0.30 -12.47
CA VAL A 60 11.40 -1.48 -13.26
C VAL A 60 12.40 -2.27 -12.40
N TYR A 61 12.00 -3.44 -11.91
CA TYR A 61 12.87 -4.41 -11.20
C TYR A 61 13.72 -3.86 -10.05
N GLY A 62 13.20 -3.96 -8.83
CA GLY A 62 14.00 -3.84 -7.60
C GLY A 62 14.37 -2.43 -7.18
N GLY A 63 13.76 -1.42 -7.73
CA GLY A 63 13.84 -0.05 -7.23
C GLY A 63 12.95 0.15 -6.00
N PRO A 64 13.04 1.31 -5.34
CA PRO A 64 12.17 1.63 -4.22
C PRO A 64 10.71 1.68 -4.71
N TYR A 65 9.85 1.00 -3.98
CA TYR A 65 8.42 1.06 -4.23
C TYR A 65 7.85 2.32 -3.57
N CYS A 66 6.88 2.97 -4.21
CA CYS A 66 6.37 4.27 -3.76
C CYS A 66 5.79 4.28 -2.33
N HIS A 67 5.40 3.12 -1.80
CA HIS A 67 4.92 2.97 -0.42
C HIS A 67 6.01 2.64 0.59
N ASP A 68 7.25 2.49 0.16
CA ASP A 68 8.35 2.27 1.07
C ASP A 68 8.72 3.56 1.79
N ILE A 69 9.00 3.46 3.09
CA ILE A 69 9.41 4.62 3.89
C ILE A 69 10.66 5.29 3.29
N SER A 70 11.57 4.52 2.71
CA SER A 70 12.74 5.09 2.03
C SER A 70 12.42 5.82 0.73
N CYS A 71 11.26 5.62 0.14
CA CYS A 71 10.79 6.42 -0.99
C CYS A 71 10.19 7.74 -0.50
N ILE A 72 9.39 7.68 0.58
CA ILE A 72 8.73 8.86 1.15
C ILE A 72 9.73 9.73 1.92
N PHE A 73 10.68 9.14 2.64
CA PHE A 73 11.73 9.81 3.39
C PHE A 73 13.11 9.31 2.89
N PRO A 74 13.58 9.81 1.73
CA PRO A 74 14.70 9.21 1.01
C PRO A 74 16.06 9.39 1.67
N ASN A 75 16.22 10.41 2.50
CA ASN A 75 17.46 10.65 3.24
C ASN A 75 17.24 10.47 4.74
N PHE A 76 17.60 9.32 5.27
CA PHE A 76 17.44 9.03 6.71
C PHE A 76 18.21 9.99 7.62
N ASP A 77 19.24 10.67 7.13
CA ASP A 77 20.03 11.64 7.91
C ASP A 77 19.39 13.04 7.94
N ALA A 78 18.37 13.31 7.10
CA ALA A 78 17.63 14.57 7.09
C ALA A 78 16.82 14.79 8.38
N ASN A 79 16.39 16.04 8.62
CA ASN A 79 15.56 16.37 9.78
C ASN A 79 14.12 15.82 9.59
N PRO A 80 13.61 14.92 10.46
CA PRO A 80 12.29 14.34 10.32
C PRO A 80 11.14 15.31 10.62
N TYR A 81 11.43 16.48 11.18
CA TYR A 81 10.46 17.53 11.44
C TYR A 81 10.36 18.57 10.30
N ASP A 82 11.24 18.49 9.30
CA ASP A 82 11.18 19.35 8.12
C ASP A 82 10.28 18.69 7.04
N PRO A 83 9.15 19.31 6.66
CA PRO A 83 8.28 18.79 5.60
C PRO A 83 9.00 18.57 4.26
N LYS A 84 10.07 19.31 3.99
CA LYS A 84 10.87 19.17 2.76
C LYS A 84 11.69 17.87 2.72
N SER A 85 11.81 17.18 3.85
CA SER A 85 12.49 15.89 3.92
C SER A 85 11.62 14.73 3.41
N TYR A 86 10.34 14.98 3.09
CA TYR A 86 9.37 14.00 2.63
C TYR A 86 9.00 14.22 1.18
N ASP A 87 8.86 13.14 0.42
CA ASP A 87 8.31 13.11 -0.92
C ASP A 87 7.10 12.16 -0.97
N PHE A 88 5.91 12.73 -0.93
CA PHE A 88 4.66 11.98 -0.99
C PHE A 88 4.11 11.85 -2.41
N GLY A 89 4.68 12.53 -3.40
CA GLY A 89 4.05 12.67 -4.71
C GLY A 89 3.65 11.36 -5.37
N CYS A 90 4.54 10.39 -5.35
CA CYS A 90 4.31 9.07 -5.93
C CYS A 90 3.29 8.24 -5.13
N THR A 91 3.40 8.29 -3.80
CA THR A 91 2.53 7.55 -2.87
C THR A 91 1.13 8.13 -2.87
N ASP A 92 0.99 9.47 -2.92
CA ASP A 92 -0.30 10.15 -2.99
C ASP A 92 -1.08 9.74 -4.25
N GLU A 93 -0.42 9.68 -5.40
CA GLU A 93 -1.07 9.28 -6.65
C GLU A 93 -1.65 7.86 -6.57
N GLU A 94 -0.91 6.93 -5.97
CA GLU A 94 -1.34 5.54 -5.77
C GLU A 94 -2.51 5.42 -4.78
N ILE A 95 -2.41 6.10 -3.64
CA ILE A 95 -3.44 6.08 -2.62
C ILE A 95 -4.73 6.71 -3.13
N LEU A 96 -4.65 7.88 -3.79
CA LEU A 96 -5.79 8.54 -4.39
C LEU A 96 -6.47 7.65 -5.43
N THR A 97 -5.70 6.98 -6.29
CA THR A 97 -6.25 6.04 -7.28
C THR A 97 -7.03 4.91 -6.61
N THR A 98 -6.51 4.36 -5.52
CA THR A 98 -7.15 3.30 -4.74
C THR A 98 -8.45 3.80 -4.08
N LEU A 99 -8.42 4.99 -3.48
CA LEU A 99 -9.58 5.62 -2.85
C LEU A 99 -10.68 5.98 -3.87
N GLU A 100 -10.30 6.50 -5.04
CA GLU A 100 -11.24 6.80 -6.14
C GLU A 100 -11.95 5.54 -6.67
N ALA A 101 -11.29 4.39 -6.58
CA ALA A 101 -11.90 3.10 -6.89
C ALA A 101 -12.90 2.62 -5.82
N GLY A 102 -13.06 3.36 -4.72
CA GLY A 102 -13.93 3.01 -3.59
C GLY A 102 -13.30 2.03 -2.59
N THR A 103 -12.00 1.84 -2.65
CA THR A 103 -11.23 0.90 -1.82
C THR A 103 -10.47 1.64 -0.73
N LYS A 104 -10.53 1.14 0.50
CA LYS A 104 -9.71 1.67 1.61
C LYS A 104 -8.32 1.09 1.58
N THR A 105 -7.33 1.89 1.97
CA THR A 105 -5.93 1.49 1.97
C THR A 105 -5.50 0.95 3.34
N PHE A 106 -4.88 -0.22 3.33
CA PHE A 106 -4.08 -0.74 4.42
C PHE A 106 -2.62 -0.35 4.17
N PHE A 107 -2.19 0.77 4.75
CA PHE A 107 -0.84 1.27 4.54
C PHE A 107 0.18 0.46 5.33
N ARG A 108 1.22 -0.05 4.67
CA ARG A 108 2.34 -0.74 5.30
C ARG A 108 3.43 0.27 5.64
N LEU A 109 3.64 0.54 6.93
CA LEU A 109 4.78 1.33 7.39
C LEU A 109 6.04 0.45 7.44
N GLY A 110 6.80 0.43 6.37
CA GLY A 110 7.97 -0.41 6.26
C GLY A 110 8.70 -0.30 4.93
N GLN A 111 9.45 -1.33 4.62
CA GLN A 111 10.23 -1.47 3.39
C GLN A 111 9.86 -2.75 2.67
N THR A 112 9.98 -2.73 1.36
CA THR A 112 9.92 -3.93 0.54
C THR A 112 11.22 -4.69 0.65
N ILE A 113 11.13 -6.02 0.79
CA ILE A 113 12.30 -6.90 0.81
C ILE A 113 12.85 -7.02 -0.62
N GLU A 114 14.14 -6.78 -0.78
CA GLU A 114 14.79 -6.86 -2.09
C GLU A 114 14.78 -8.28 -2.67
N ASN A 115 14.70 -8.37 -3.98
CA ASN A 115 14.78 -9.64 -4.73
C ASN A 115 16.23 -10.13 -4.92
N GLN A 116 17.14 -9.69 -4.07
CA GLN A 116 18.55 -10.07 -4.07
C GLN A 116 18.84 -11.14 -3.01
N ILE A 117 19.97 -11.83 -3.16
CA ILE A 117 20.40 -12.87 -2.21
C ILE A 117 20.62 -12.25 -0.82
N VAL A 118 21.31 -11.10 -0.76
CA VAL A 118 21.53 -10.37 0.50
C VAL A 118 20.40 -9.39 0.71
N LYS A 119 19.71 -9.49 1.86
CA LYS A 119 18.56 -8.67 2.22
C LYS A 119 19.00 -7.57 3.19
N HIS A 120 18.95 -6.31 2.75
CA HIS A 120 19.29 -5.15 3.59
C HIS A 120 18.04 -4.55 4.25
N ASN A 121 16.89 -4.57 3.59
CA ASN A 121 15.65 -3.99 4.09
C ASN A 121 14.97 -4.80 5.21
N THR A 122 15.60 -5.88 5.67
CA THR A 122 15.18 -6.67 6.84
C THR A 122 15.86 -6.23 8.13
N PHE A 123 16.84 -5.33 8.06
CA PHE A 123 17.53 -4.82 9.23
C PHE A 123 16.68 -3.75 9.96
N PRO A 124 16.89 -3.60 11.29
CA PRO A 124 16.24 -2.52 12.03
C PRO A 124 16.75 -1.15 11.57
N PRO A 125 15.96 -0.08 11.75
CA PRO A 125 16.42 1.27 11.47
C PRO A 125 17.59 1.66 12.36
N LYS A 126 18.49 2.51 11.87
CA LYS A 126 19.63 3.03 12.63
C LYS A 126 19.23 3.77 13.93
N ASP A 127 18.06 4.41 13.90
CA ASP A 127 17.48 5.16 15.00
C ASP A 127 15.97 4.91 15.06
N PHE A 128 15.53 4.17 16.08
CA PHE A 128 14.12 3.83 16.26
C PHE A 128 13.24 5.04 16.60
N LYS A 129 13.78 6.03 17.35
CA LYS A 129 13.02 7.23 17.71
C LYS A 129 12.76 8.09 16.47
N LYS A 130 13.79 8.31 15.67
CA LYS A 130 13.65 9.02 14.40
C LYS A 130 12.70 8.29 13.45
N TRP A 131 12.81 6.97 13.35
CA TRP A 131 11.92 6.17 12.52
C TRP A 131 10.46 6.28 12.97
N ALA A 132 10.19 6.30 14.29
CA ALA A 132 8.85 6.50 14.83
C ALA A 132 8.29 7.88 14.46
N VAL A 133 9.10 8.94 14.51
CA VAL A 133 8.70 10.28 14.07
C VAL A 133 8.36 10.30 12.58
N ILE A 134 9.17 9.67 11.74
CA ILE A 134 8.90 9.55 10.30
C ILE A 134 7.56 8.84 10.06
N CYS A 135 7.33 7.71 10.74
CA CYS A 135 6.06 6.97 10.65
C CYS A 135 4.87 7.82 11.11
N GLU A 136 5.02 8.58 12.20
CA GLU A 136 3.99 9.49 12.70
C GLU A 136 3.62 10.54 11.63
N HIS A 137 4.60 11.17 10.99
CA HIS A 137 4.37 12.14 9.92
C HIS A 137 3.64 11.52 8.73
N ILE A 138 4.00 10.30 8.32
CA ILE A 138 3.30 9.58 7.25
C ILE A 138 1.84 9.28 7.65
N ILE A 139 1.61 8.80 8.88
CA ILE A 139 0.26 8.55 9.39
C ILE A 139 -0.57 9.83 9.39
N ARG A 140 0.01 10.94 9.84
CA ARG A 140 -0.68 12.23 9.87
C ARG A 140 -1.03 12.72 8.47
N HIS A 141 -0.14 12.55 7.50
CA HIS A 141 -0.37 12.94 6.11
C HIS A 141 -1.62 12.26 5.51
N TYR A 142 -1.90 10.99 5.86
CA TYR A 142 -3.03 10.24 5.31
C TYR A 142 -4.30 10.22 6.18
N ASN A 143 -4.28 10.74 7.38
CA ASN A 143 -5.42 10.71 8.30
C ASN A 143 -5.99 12.11 8.65
N TYR A 144 -5.55 13.17 7.97
CA TYR A 144 -6.06 14.52 8.18
C TYR A 144 -6.56 15.14 6.88
#